data_edf02b40c2453b4628ad83d12382c0ee
#
_entry.id   edf02b40c2453b4628ad83d12382c0ee
#
_cell.length_a   1.000
_cell.length_b   1.000
_cell.length_c   1.000
_cell.angle_alpha   90.00
_cell.angle_beta   90.00
_cell.angle_gamma   90.00
#
_symmetry.space_group_name_H-M   'P 1'
#
loop_
_entity.id
_entity.type
_entity.pdbx_description
1 polymer ?
#
loop_
_entity_poly.entity_id
_entity_poly.type
_entity_poly.pdbx_seq_one_letter_code
_entity_poly.pdbx_strand_id
1 'polypeptide(L)'
;MTGLRTDKALRDDRIAVDAPLTWVAKSSSKFIAANERVLFFLFLFTLPFVNPWVRGDGVGYYAYLRSTLIDHDLRFEKDYLSANESFVISRADPQGHLLPRMYTKTGYVDNHFSVGPAILWAPVMLAVHGSVLLADRFGSHVAANGYSYPYLLAMALTTACYSFLALFLSIRIAQKYFEAPLTLLATVGIWMASSLPVYTYFNPSWSHALSAFTVALFLWYWERTRLHRTTGQWAILGLVAGLMGNVYYPNVILLIFPALEGVHLLFPRQRDGDPLVVSIQKSALNCGVFVATFFASLIPTFITRWIIYGSPFETGYPAISTWNWTSPVLLKILFSADHGMFSWTPVLILAVVGLPILVKTDTLLGVGSVLTFLAFYYFIASYPDWAGISSFGNRFFVSLTPIFILGLAALLSSFAKWLGRTTRAVAIACPVLALLILWNVGFIFQWGTHMVPARGEISWSRMIHNQFVEVPLRVTHDCETYFTRRGEMMLHIEQEDIDHQEIHGDREN
;
A
#
# COMPACT_ATOMS: atom_id res chain seq x y z
N MET A 1 -0.93 68.17 -43.69
CA MET A 1 0.05 68.39 -42.59
C MET A 1 -0.60 68.00 -41.31
N THR A 2 0.11 67.28 -40.43
CA THR A 2 -0.30 66.73 -39.10
C THR A 2 -1.24 65.56 -39.20
N GLY A 3 -0.94 64.32 -38.95
CA GLY A 3 0.09 63.73 -38.09
C GLY A 3 -0.61 62.74 -37.19
N LEU A 4 -0.88 61.52 -37.70
CA LEU A 4 -1.43 60.38 -36.90
C LEU A 4 -0.40 59.84 -35.90
N ARG A 5 -0.68 59.96 -34.62
CA ARG A 5 -0.06 59.26 -33.51
C ARG A 5 -1.14 58.88 -32.52
N THR A 6 -1.70 57.70 -32.64
CA THR A 6 -2.41 56.97 -31.59
C THR A 6 -2.74 55.58 -32.13
N ASP A 7 -2.01 54.59 -31.72
CA ASP A 7 -2.46 53.18 -31.60
C ASP A 7 -1.27 52.28 -31.30
N LYS A 8 -0.71 52.45 -30.11
CA LYS A 8 0.32 51.51 -29.62
C LYS A 8 0.28 51.30 -28.09
N ALA A 9 -0.90 51.38 -27.51
CA ALA A 9 -1.04 51.25 -26.04
C ALA A 9 -2.20 50.32 -25.61
N LEU A 10 -2.66 49.40 -26.46
CA LEU A 10 -3.72 48.43 -26.07
C LEU A 10 -3.41 47.02 -26.61
N ARG A 11 -2.21 46.52 -26.36
CA ARG A 11 -1.86 45.14 -26.74
C ARG A 11 -0.85 44.46 -25.80
N ASP A 12 -0.91 44.67 -24.51
CA ASP A 12 -0.02 43.97 -23.56
C ASP A 12 -0.70 43.54 -22.25
N ASP A 13 -2.01 43.29 -22.26
CA ASP A 13 -2.70 42.55 -21.22
C ASP A 13 -3.05 41.12 -21.69
N ARG A 14 -2.11 40.43 -22.30
CA ARG A 14 -2.15 38.97 -22.33
C ARG A 14 -1.55 38.47 -21.03
N ILE A 15 -2.43 38.12 -20.11
CA ILE A 15 -2.16 37.31 -18.93
C ILE A 15 -1.24 36.17 -19.39
N ALA A 16 0.01 36.24 -18.96
CA ALA A 16 1.01 35.19 -19.09
C ALA A 16 0.61 34.00 -18.21
N VAL A 17 -0.26 33.11 -18.73
CA VAL A 17 -0.68 31.87 -18.08
C VAL A 17 0.21 30.70 -18.51
N ASP A 18 1.20 30.92 -19.37
CA ASP A 18 2.11 29.90 -19.91
C ASP A 18 3.58 30.20 -19.64
N ALA A 19 3.92 30.67 -18.42
CA ALA A 19 5.29 30.50 -17.97
C ALA A 19 5.37 29.08 -17.38
N PRO A 20 6.15 28.13 -17.96
CA PRO A 20 6.49 26.91 -17.25
C PRO A 20 7.11 27.37 -15.94
N LEU A 21 6.63 26.82 -14.81
CA LEU A 21 7.19 27.05 -13.49
C LEU A 21 8.66 26.61 -13.45
N THR A 22 9.54 27.47 -13.94
CA THR A 22 11.01 27.34 -13.93
C THR A 22 11.59 27.52 -12.51
N TRP A 23 10.79 27.33 -11.48
CA TRP A 23 11.19 27.45 -10.06
C TRP A 23 11.46 26.12 -9.38
N VAL A 24 11.38 25.01 -10.07
CA VAL A 24 12.00 23.80 -9.55
C VAL A 24 13.50 23.96 -9.81
N ALA A 25 14.24 24.42 -8.82
CA ALA A 25 15.68 24.24 -8.81
C ALA A 25 15.89 22.74 -9.10
N LYS A 26 16.36 22.41 -10.32
CA LYS A 26 16.70 21.05 -10.71
C LYS A 26 17.62 20.54 -9.62
N SER A 27 17.07 19.73 -8.69
CA SER A 27 17.87 19.03 -7.72
C SER A 27 18.99 18.37 -8.52
N SER A 28 20.24 18.71 -8.27
CA SER A 28 21.31 18.24 -9.16
C SER A 28 21.24 16.71 -9.16
N SER A 29 21.55 16.07 -10.25
CA SER A 29 21.52 14.63 -10.40
C SER A 29 22.31 13.91 -9.28
N LYS A 30 23.34 14.57 -8.74
CA LYS A 30 24.13 14.12 -7.59
C LYS A 30 23.32 14.04 -6.29
N PHE A 31 22.43 14.99 -6.00
CA PHE A 31 21.58 14.94 -4.80
C PHE A 31 20.48 13.91 -4.91
N ILE A 32 19.90 13.72 -6.10
CA ILE A 32 18.94 12.65 -6.36
C ILE A 32 19.59 11.28 -6.09
N ALA A 33 20.76 11.02 -6.68
CA ALA A 33 21.49 9.78 -6.46
C ALA A 33 21.96 9.59 -5.00
N ALA A 34 22.19 10.69 -4.25
CA ALA A 34 22.49 10.62 -2.82
C ALA A 34 21.28 10.17 -2.01
N ASN A 35 20.09 10.73 -2.26
CA ASN A 35 18.86 10.34 -1.58
C ASN A 35 18.49 8.87 -1.82
N GLU A 36 18.64 8.41 -3.05
CA GLU A 36 18.38 7.02 -3.39
C GLU A 36 19.31 6.06 -2.66
N ARG A 37 20.59 6.43 -2.55
CA ARG A 37 21.57 5.65 -1.77
C ARG A 37 21.21 5.63 -0.28
N VAL A 38 20.85 6.79 0.30
CA VAL A 38 20.43 6.84 1.72
C VAL A 38 19.22 5.94 1.94
N LEU A 39 18.20 6.03 1.07
CA LEU A 39 17.01 5.20 1.19
C LEU A 39 17.36 3.70 1.06
N PHE A 40 18.26 3.34 0.14
CA PHE A 40 18.72 1.96 -0.05
C PHE A 40 19.47 1.43 1.17
N PHE A 41 20.40 2.21 1.75
CA PHE A 41 21.13 1.79 2.95
C PHE A 41 20.21 1.69 4.18
N LEU A 42 19.24 2.59 4.33
CA LEU A 42 18.21 2.48 5.37
C LEU A 42 17.39 1.20 5.19
N PHE A 43 17.03 0.85 3.95
CA PHE A 43 16.34 -0.39 3.66
C PHE A 43 17.19 -1.63 4.02
N LEU A 44 18.47 -1.66 3.62
CA LEU A 44 19.36 -2.76 4.00
C LEU A 44 19.49 -2.90 5.52
N PHE A 45 19.59 -1.78 6.24
CA PHE A 45 19.65 -1.76 7.71
C PHE A 45 18.39 -2.33 8.36
N THR A 46 17.23 -2.18 7.72
CA THR A 46 15.95 -2.68 8.25
C THR A 46 15.62 -4.12 7.83
N LEU A 47 16.32 -4.71 6.86
CA LEU A 47 16.08 -6.10 6.42
C LEU A 47 16.13 -7.15 7.53
N PRO A 48 17.01 -7.08 8.55
CA PRO A 48 17.01 -8.05 9.64
C PRO A 48 15.69 -8.13 10.44
N PHE A 49 14.84 -7.09 10.37
CA PHE A 49 13.52 -7.11 10.99
C PHE A 49 12.49 -7.93 10.22
N VAL A 50 12.79 -8.40 8.99
CA VAL A 50 11.85 -9.22 8.22
C VAL A 50 11.56 -10.52 8.96
N ASN A 51 10.29 -10.74 9.28
CA ASN A 51 9.79 -11.95 9.92
C ASN A 51 9.15 -12.87 8.86
N PRO A 52 9.74 -14.02 8.54
CA PRO A 52 9.20 -14.96 7.56
C PRO A 52 8.01 -15.77 8.13
N TRP A 53 6.97 -15.11 8.51
CA TRP A 53 5.80 -15.70 9.14
C TRP A 53 4.54 -15.48 8.30
N VAL A 54 3.80 -16.58 8.04
CA VAL A 54 2.50 -16.57 7.36
C VAL A 54 1.43 -16.79 8.42
N ARG A 55 0.61 -15.76 8.69
CA ARG A 55 -0.48 -15.81 9.67
C ARG A 55 -1.64 -14.89 9.29
N GLY A 56 -2.79 -15.08 9.93
CA GLY A 56 -3.98 -14.28 9.71
C GLY A 56 -4.37 -14.21 8.22
N ASP A 57 -4.66 -13.02 7.70
CA ASP A 57 -4.99 -12.82 6.29
C ASP A 57 -3.91 -13.38 5.34
N GLY A 58 -2.65 -13.41 5.80
CA GLY A 58 -1.52 -13.94 5.02
C GLY A 58 -1.67 -15.39 4.61
N VAL A 59 -2.37 -16.20 5.40
CA VAL A 59 -2.65 -17.60 5.06
C VAL A 59 -3.42 -17.68 3.75
N GLY A 60 -4.49 -16.90 3.59
CA GLY A 60 -5.29 -16.90 2.38
C GLY A 60 -4.57 -16.36 1.16
N TYR A 61 -3.74 -15.31 1.31
CA TYR A 61 -2.91 -14.80 0.21
C TYR A 61 -1.85 -15.82 -0.23
N TYR A 62 -1.17 -16.46 0.74
CA TYR A 62 -0.10 -17.41 0.48
C TYR A 62 -0.64 -18.72 -0.10
N ALA A 63 -1.84 -19.14 0.29
CA ALA A 63 -2.51 -20.33 -0.22
C ALA A 63 -2.65 -20.31 -1.75
N TYR A 64 -2.98 -19.17 -2.36
CA TYR A 64 -3.03 -19.07 -3.83
C TYR A 64 -1.69 -19.42 -4.48
N LEU A 65 -0.58 -18.96 -3.92
CA LEU A 65 0.74 -19.24 -4.48
C LEU A 65 1.13 -20.70 -4.27
N ARG A 66 1.04 -21.17 -3.03
CA ARG A 66 1.52 -22.48 -2.63
C ARG A 66 0.67 -23.60 -3.28
N SER A 67 -0.67 -23.52 -3.18
CA SER A 67 -1.57 -24.52 -3.72
C SER A 67 -1.42 -24.62 -5.25
N THR A 68 -1.35 -23.48 -5.95
CA THR A 68 -1.14 -23.47 -7.41
C THR A 68 0.25 -24.01 -7.80
N LEU A 69 1.31 -23.68 -7.06
CA LEU A 69 2.68 -24.06 -7.41
C LEU A 69 3.01 -25.52 -7.03
N ILE A 70 2.51 -25.99 -5.89
CA ILE A 70 2.91 -27.29 -5.30
C ILE A 70 1.82 -28.37 -5.52
N ASP A 71 0.55 -28.05 -5.21
CA ASP A 71 -0.56 -29.01 -5.32
C ASP A 71 -1.26 -28.95 -6.70
N HIS A 72 -0.99 -27.91 -7.49
CA HIS A 72 -1.60 -27.66 -8.81
C HIS A 72 -3.12 -27.57 -8.78
N ASP A 73 -3.67 -27.03 -7.66
CA ASP A 73 -5.10 -26.84 -7.48
C ASP A 73 -5.44 -25.52 -6.76
N LEU A 74 -6.71 -25.33 -6.37
CA LEU A 74 -7.20 -24.18 -5.61
C LEU A 74 -8.06 -24.63 -4.41
N ARG A 75 -7.78 -25.81 -3.84
CA ARG A 75 -8.62 -26.38 -2.78
C ARG A 75 -8.36 -25.77 -1.42
N PHE A 76 -7.11 -25.42 -1.10
CA PHE A 76 -6.65 -24.71 0.10
C PHE A 76 -6.84 -25.43 1.46
N GLU A 77 -7.43 -26.63 1.54
CA GLU A 77 -7.61 -27.35 2.79
C GLU A 77 -6.28 -27.55 3.52
N LYS A 78 -5.24 -27.99 2.76
CA LYS A 78 -3.89 -28.18 3.33
C LYS A 78 -3.29 -26.88 3.83
N ASP A 79 -3.49 -25.78 3.08
CA ASP A 79 -2.96 -24.47 3.44
C ASP A 79 -3.57 -23.94 4.73
N TYR A 80 -4.89 -24.09 4.89
CA TYR A 80 -5.63 -23.66 6.05
C TYR A 80 -5.31 -24.52 7.29
N LEU A 81 -5.18 -25.86 7.11
CA LEU A 81 -4.84 -26.78 8.21
C LEU A 81 -3.36 -26.76 8.58
N SER A 82 -2.47 -26.30 7.69
CA SER A 82 -1.03 -26.14 7.95
C SER A 82 -0.68 -24.74 8.46
N ALA A 83 -1.67 -23.88 8.69
CA ALA A 83 -1.48 -22.56 9.24
C ALA A 83 -1.11 -22.61 10.73
N ASN A 84 -0.81 -21.46 11.31
CA ASN A 84 -0.57 -21.33 12.73
C ASN A 84 -1.83 -21.70 13.56
N GLU A 85 -1.60 -22.19 14.78
CA GLU A 85 -2.64 -22.83 15.62
C GLU A 85 -3.81 -21.90 15.92
N SER A 86 -3.55 -20.63 16.26
CA SER A 86 -4.61 -19.64 16.49
C SER A 86 -5.50 -19.40 15.25
N PHE A 87 -4.98 -19.60 14.04
CA PHE A 87 -5.77 -19.58 12.82
C PHE A 87 -6.63 -20.83 12.66
N VAL A 88 -6.08 -22.01 12.98
CA VAL A 88 -6.73 -23.32 12.78
C VAL A 88 -7.86 -23.54 13.78
N ILE A 89 -7.66 -23.24 15.07
CA ILE A 89 -8.62 -23.48 16.18
C ILE A 89 -10.01 -22.93 15.86
N SER A 90 -10.12 -21.77 15.26
CA SER A 90 -11.40 -21.16 14.90
C SER A 90 -12.02 -21.70 13.61
N ARG A 91 -11.36 -22.59 12.88
CA ARG A 91 -11.73 -23.05 11.52
C ARG A 91 -11.80 -24.55 11.33
N ALA A 92 -11.24 -25.33 12.27
CA ALA A 92 -11.23 -26.79 12.23
C ALA A 92 -11.97 -27.39 13.40
N ASP A 93 -12.45 -28.61 13.24
CA ASP A 93 -13.01 -29.45 14.32
C ASP A 93 -11.88 -30.14 15.12
N PRO A 94 -12.19 -30.75 16.28
CA PRO A 94 -11.21 -31.50 17.05
C PRO A 94 -10.60 -32.71 16.36
N GLN A 95 -11.18 -33.16 15.24
CA GLN A 95 -10.69 -34.25 14.39
C GLN A 95 -9.73 -33.77 13.31
N GLY A 96 -9.51 -32.45 13.20
CA GLY A 96 -8.59 -31.82 12.25
C GLY A 96 -9.20 -31.61 10.84
N HIS A 97 -10.52 -31.56 10.71
CA HIS A 97 -11.20 -31.22 9.47
C HIS A 97 -11.69 -29.78 9.51
N LEU A 98 -11.66 -29.08 8.37
CA LEU A 98 -12.23 -27.73 8.29
C LEU A 98 -13.75 -27.80 8.51
N LEU A 99 -14.25 -26.82 9.28
CA LEU A 99 -15.68 -26.69 9.58
C LEU A 99 -16.49 -26.48 8.30
N PRO A 100 -17.74 -26.96 8.20
CA PRO A 100 -18.59 -26.82 7.00
C PRO A 100 -18.75 -25.37 6.53
N ARG A 101 -18.76 -24.41 7.45
CA ARG A 101 -18.84 -22.96 7.15
C ARG A 101 -17.63 -22.42 6.38
N MET A 102 -16.53 -23.16 6.33
CA MET A 102 -15.31 -22.80 5.60
C MET A 102 -15.39 -23.13 4.12
N TYR A 103 -16.47 -23.73 3.66
CA TYR A 103 -16.65 -24.12 2.26
C TYR A 103 -17.70 -23.26 1.59
N THR A 104 -17.42 -22.88 0.35
CA THR A 104 -18.38 -22.24 -0.53
C THR A 104 -19.39 -23.26 -1.06
N LYS A 105 -20.45 -22.79 -1.71
CA LYS A 105 -21.45 -23.65 -2.38
C LYS A 105 -20.88 -24.54 -3.49
N THR A 106 -19.69 -24.22 -3.99
CA THR A 106 -18.98 -25.02 -5.02
C THR A 106 -18.14 -26.14 -4.42
N GLY A 107 -18.04 -26.23 -3.08
CA GLY A 107 -17.25 -27.23 -2.37
C GLY A 107 -15.76 -26.87 -2.25
N TYR A 108 -15.35 -25.67 -2.65
CA TYR A 108 -13.99 -25.14 -2.41
C TYR A 108 -13.94 -24.40 -1.07
N VAL A 109 -12.76 -24.35 -0.46
CA VAL A 109 -12.53 -23.52 0.74
C VAL A 109 -12.79 -22.05 0.39
N ASP A 110 -13.52 -21.36 1.28
CA ASP A 110 -13.78 -19.93 1.15
C ASP A 110 -12.48 -19.13 1.35
N ASN A 111 -11.93 -18.69 0.23
CA ASN A 111 -10.75 -17.82 0.22
C ASN A 111 -11.07 -16.49 -0.49
N HIS A 112 -11.60 -15.54 0.26
CA HIS A 112 -12.00 -14.23 -0.25
C HIS A 112 -10.82 -13.29 -0.55
N PHE A 113 -9.60 -13.65 -0.17
CA PHE A 113 -8.40 -12.83 -0.41
C PHE A 113 -8.07 -12.74 -1.90
N SER A 114 -7.38 -11.69 -2.30
CA SER A 114 -7.03 -11.44 -3.71
C SER A 114 -5.82 -12.27 -4.16
N VAL A 115 -5.80 -12.66 -5.44
CA VAL A 115 -4.73 -13.49 -6.03
C VAL A 115 -3.45 -12.71 -6.36
N GLY A 116 -3.51 -11.39 -6.40
CA GLY A 116 -2.39 -10.53 -6.83
C GLY A 116 -1.10 -10.68 -6.05
N PRO A 117 -1.09 -10.83 -4.72
CA PRO A 117 0.10 -11.14 -3.96
C PRO A 117 0.82 -12.40 -4.47
N ALA A 118 0.09 -13.47 -4.75
CA ALA A 118 0.63 -14.69 -5.33
C ALA A 118 1.31 -14.45 -6.69
N ILE A 119 0.72 -13.61 -7.54
CA ILE A 119 1.32 -13.23 -8.83
C ILE A 119 2.66 -12.51 -8.63
N LEU A 120 2.75 -11.60 -7.67
CA LEU A 120 3.98 -10.86 -7.39
C LEU A 120 5.07 -11.74 -6.76
N TRP A 121 4.71 -12.68 -5.90
CA TRP A 121 5.67 -13.61 -5.29
C TRP A 121 6.13 -14.72 -6.24
N ALA A 122 5.28 -15.11 -7.22
CA ALA A 122 5.50 -16.28 -8.06
C ALA A 122 6.88 -16.35 -8.73
N PRO A 123 7.47 -15.28 -9.33
CA PRO A 123 8.77 -15.38 -9.98
C PRO A 123 9.89 -15.83 -9.03
N VAL A 124 9.93 -15.26 -7.81
CA VAL A 124 10.95 -15.61 -6.81
C VAL A 124 10.67 -16.99 -6.23
N MET A 125 9.39 -17.33 -5.98
CA MET A 125 9.02 -18.63 -5.43
C MET A 125 9.29 -19.78 -6.39
N LEU A 126 9.11 -19.59 -7.70
CA LEU A 126 9.51 -20.57 -8.72
C LEU A 126 11.03 -20.82 -8.70
N ALA A 127 11.84 -19.77 -8.59
CA ALA A 127 13.29 -19.89 -8.47
C ALA A 127 13.71 -20.64 -7.19
N VAL A 128 13.06 -20.32 -6.05
CA VAL A 128 13.34 -21.00 -4.78
C VAL A 128 12.91 -22.47 -4.84
N HIS A 129 11.73 -22.76 -5.40
CA HIS A 129 11.26 -24.14 -5.55
C HIS A 129 12.22 -24.97 -6.41
N GLY A 130 12.63 -24.43 -7.56
CA GLY A 130 13.65 -25.07 -8.41
C GLY A 130 14.98 -25.29 -7.67
N SER A 131 15.41 -24.34 -6.84
CA SER A 131 16.63 -24.45 -6.03
C SER A 131 16.51 -25.52 -4.94
N VAL A 132 15.36 -25.63 -4.28
CA VAL A 132 15.10 -26.68 -3.27
C VAL A 132 15.09 -28.07 -3.92
N LEU A 133 14.42 -28.22 -5.06
CA LEU A 133 14.41 -29.48 -5.83
C LEU A 133 15.80 -29.88 -6.33
N LEU A 134 16.62 -28.88 -6.71
CA LEU A 134 17.99 -29.13 -7.13
C LEU A 134 18.86 -29.55 -5.93
N ALA A 135 18.74 -28.87 -4.80
CA ALA A 135 19.49 -29.19 -3.57
C ALA A 135 19.15 -30.58 -3.03
N ASP A 136 17.91 -31.04 -3.17
CA ASP A 136 17.50 -32.39 -2.78
C ASP A 136 18.27 -33.47 -3.56
N ARG A 137 18.58 -33.25 -4.85
CA ARG A 137 19.43 -34.13 -5.64
C ARG A 137 20.86 -34.24 -5.12
N PHE A 138 21.31 -33.28 -4.34
CA PHE A 138 22.62 -33.25 -3.70
C PHE A 138 22.58 -33.65 -2.20
N GLY A 139 21.45 -34.24 -1.75
CA GLY A 139 21.30 -34.76 -0.38
C GLY A 139 20.79 -33.73 0.63
N SER A 140 20.22 -32.62 0.20
CA SER A 140 19.54 -31.72 1.10
C SER A 140 18.19 -32.32 1.53
N HIS A 141 17.84 -32.19 2.81
CA HIS A 141 16.57 -32.69 3.35
C HIS A 141 15.52 -31.59 3.54
N VAL A 142 15.64 -30.48 2.80
CA VAL A 142 14.64 -29.41 2.85
C VAL A 142 13.37 -29.82 2.11
N ALA A 143 12.26 -29.86 2.82
CA ALA A 143 10.97 -30.25 2.23
C ALA A 143 10.51 -29.28 1.13
N ALA A 144 10.27 -29.80 -0.08
CA ALA A 144 9.78 -29.04 -1.24
C ALA A 144 8.25 -28.82 -1.20
N ASN A 145 7.70 -28.45 -0.02
CA ASN A 145 6.26 -28.42 0.26
C ASN A 145 5.66 -26.99 0.28
N GLY A 146 6.49 -25.96 0.09
CA GLY A 146 6.05 -24.57 0.16
C GLY A 146 5.96 -23.98 1.58
N TYR A 147 6.10 -24.78 2.64
CA TYR A 147 6.03 -24.33 4.04
C TYR A 147 7.40 -24.28 4.71
N SER A 148 8.42 -24.92 4.14
CA SER A 148 9.77 -24.88 4.70
C SER A 148 10.36 -23.47 4.66
N TYR A 149 11.30 -23.19 5.59
CA TYR A 149 11.85 -21.87 5.86
C TYR A 149 12.35 -21.11 4.60
N PRO A 150 13.00 -21.71 3.59
CA PRO A 150 13.42 -21.00 2.38
C PRO A 150 12.26 -20.34 1.62
N TYR A 151 11.09 -20.98 1.58
CA TYR A 151 9.91 -20.43 0.91
C TYR A 151 9.33 -19.24 1.67
N LEU A 152 9.18 -19.38 2.99
CA LEU A 152 8.65 -18.32 3.84
C LEU A 152 9.57 -17.10 3.85
N LEU A 153 10.88 -17.33 3.94
CA LEU A 153 11.88 -16.26 3.87
C LEU A 153 11.88 -15.57 2.50
N ALA A 154 11.78 -16.32 1.41
CA ALA A 154 11.72 -15.76 0.07
C ALA A 154 10.47 -14.88 -0.12
N MET A 155 9.29 -15.32 0.31
CA MET A 155 8.05 -14.55 0.30
C MET A 155 8.24 -13.23 1.08
N ALA A 156 8.74 -13.31 2.31
CA ALA A 156 8.90 -12.16 3.18
C ALA A 156 9.92 -11.13 2.64
N LEU A 157 11.10 -11.60 2.16
CA LEU A 157 12.09 -10.73 1.52
C LEU A 157 11.57 -10.10 0.22
N THR A 158 10.80 -10.86 -0.57
CA THR A 158 10.20 -10.35 -1.80
C THR A 158 9.20 -9.23 -1.47
N THR A 159 8.39 -9.39 -0.44
CA THR A 159 7.47 -8.33 0.05
C THR A 159 8.25 -7.09 0.50
N ALA A 160 9.34 -7.26 1.27
CA ALA A 160 10.18 -6.14 1.70
C ALA A 160 10.81 -5.42 0.50
N CYS A 161 11.29 -6.15 -0.52
CA CYS A 161 11.80 -5.56 -1.75
C CYS A 161 10.74 -4.77 -2.51
N TYR A 162 9.51 -5.28 -2.63
CA TYR A 162 8.41 -4.54 -3.26
C TYR A 162 8.01 -3.31 -2.44
N SER A 163 7.99 -3.39 -1.12
CA SER A 163 7.78 -2.23 -0.25
C SER A 163 8.84 -1.14 -0.47
N PHE A 164 10.12 -1.53 -0.57
CA PHE A 164 11.20 -0.61 -0.91
C PHE A 164 11.00 0.02 -2.29
N LEU A 165 10.62 -0.77 -3.31
CA LEU A 165 10.32 -0.27 -4.64
C LEU A 165 9.15 0.74 -4.62
N ALA A 166 8.14 0.53 -3.75
CA ALA A 166 7.08 1.52 -3.55
C ALA A 166 7.63 2.87 -3.10
N LEU A 167 8.52 2.87 -2.10
CA LEU A 167 9.17 4.08 -1.60
C LEU A 167 10.07 4.73 -2.66
N PHE A 168 10.84 3.90 -3.37
CA PHE A 168 11.72 4.35 -4.44
C PHE A 168 10.97 5.00 -5.60
N LEU A 169 9.89 4.41 -6.06
CA LEU A 169 9.06 5.00 -7.11
C LEU A 169 8.36 6.28 -6.64
N SER A 170 7.90 6.30 -5.39
CA SER A 170 7.23 7.46 -4.80
C SER A 170 8.17 8.66 -4.66
N ILE A 171 9.40 8.45 -4.16
CA ILE A 171 10.39 9.54 -4.07
C ILE A 171 10.77 10.05 -5.47
N ARG A 172 10.84 9.18 -6.48
CA ARG A 172 11.08 9.57 -7.88
C ARG A 172 9.98 10.47 -8.44
N ILE A 173 8.71 10.22 -8.11
CA ILE A 173 7.61 11.11 -8.47
C ILE A 173 7.78 12.45 -7.73
N ALA A 174 7.98 12.41 -6.41
CA ALA A 174 8.08 13.61 -5.58
C ALA A 174 9.24 14.54 -6.00
N GLN A 175 10.40 13.96 -6.38
CA GLN A 175 11.58 14.70 -6.82
C GLN A 175 11.42 15.47 -8.14
N LYS A 176 10.35 15.22 -8.90
CA LYS A 176 10.00 16.05 -10.07
C LYS A 176 9.46 17.42 -9.67
N TYR A 177 8.86 17.51 -8.49
CA TYR A 177 8.11 18.69 -8.01
C TYR A 177 8.76 19.40 -6.84
N PHE A 178 9.55 18.68 -6.03
CA PHE A 178 10.07 19.17 -4.76
C PHE A 178 11.57 18.91 -4.62
N GLU A 179 12.22 19.71 -3.77
CA GLU A 179 13.64 19.59 -3.50
C GLU A 179 14.00 18.26 -2.84
N ALA A 180 15.15 17.70 -3.22
CA ALA A 180 15.61 16.40 -2.79
C ALA A 180 15.63 16.17 -1.27
N PRO A 181 16.11 17.10 -0.40
CA PRO A 181 16.09 16.89 1.04
C PRO A 181 14.68 16.76 1.61
N LEU A 182 13.72 17.53 1.08
CA LEU A 182 12.32 17.49 1.54
C LEU A 182 11.62 16.21 1.13
N THR A 183 11.91 15.72 -0.09
CA THR A 183 11.35 14.45 -0.58
C THR A 183 11.90 13.25 0.18
N LEU A 184 13.20 13.25 0.53
CA LEU A 184 13.78 12.21 1.38
C LEU A 184 13.12 12.21 2.77
N LEU A 185 13.01 13.39 3.38
CA LEU A 185 12.41 13.53 4.70
C LEU A 185 10.95 13.10 4.72
N ALA A 186 10.17 13.47 3.69
CA ALA A 186 8.80 13.02 3.53
C ALA A 186 8.70 11.49 3.34
N THR A 187 9.59 10.91 2.53
CA THR A 187 9.59 9.46 2.26
C THR A 187 9.92 8.67 3.52
N VAL A 188 10.99 9.05 4.24
CA VAL A 188 11.39 8.39 5.49
C VAL A 188 10.34 8.60 6.59
N GLY A 189 9.77 9.82 6.69
CA GLY A 189 8.71 10.13 7.64
C GLY A 189 7.46 9.27 7.43
N ILE A 190 6.95 9.16 6.21
CA ILE A 190 5.81 8.30 5.90
C ILE A 190 6.17 6.82 6.07
N TRP A 191 7.34 6.38 5.60
CA TRP A 191 7.77 5.00 5.78
C TRP A 191 7.75 4.58 7.25
N MET A 192 8.48 5.30 8.11
CA MET A 192 8.74 4.87 9.49
C MET A 192 7.68 5.30 10.50
N ALA A 193 6.88 6.33 10.20
CA ALA A 193 5.86 6.84 11.12
C ALA A 193 4.42 6.43 10.73
N SER A 194 4.25 5.49 9.78
CA SER A 194 2.95 4.94 9.39
C SER A 194 2.85 3.43 9.68
N SER A 195 1.77 2.81 9.24
CA SER A 195 1.57 1.36 9.36
C SER A 195 2.42 0.53 8.39
N LEU A 196 3.09 1.14 7.41
CA LEU A 196 3.85 0.43 6.38
C LEU A 196 4.93 -0.52 6.92
N PRO A 197 5.74 -0.19 7.98
CA PRO A 197 6.72 -1.10 8.53
C PRO A 197 6.14 -2.43 9.03
N VAL A 198 4.93 -2.41 9.60
CA VAL A 198 4.27 -3.63 10.08
C VAL A 198 4.06 -4.62 8.93
N TYR A 199 3.52 -4.14 7.81
CA TYR A 199 3.22 -4.99 6.64
C TYR A 199 4.44 -5.25 5.75
N THR A 200 5.53 -4.54 5.98
CA THR A 200 6.82 -4.80 5.33
C THR A 200 7.63 -5.86 6.06
N TYR A 201 7.67 -5.80 7.41
CA TYR A 201 8.63 -6.57 8.21
C TYR A 201 7.97 -7.63 9.08
N PHE A 202 6.84 -7.33 9.74
CA PHE A 202 6.24 -8.20 10.75
C PHE A 202 5.11 -9.08 10.21
N ASN A 203 4.29 -8.54 9.29
CA ASN A 203 3.24 -9.27 8.59
C ASN A 203 3.45 -9.23 7.06
N PRO A 204 4.60 -9.69 6.52
CA PRO A 204 4.94 -9.56 5.11
C PRO A 204 4.06 -10.42 4.18
N SER A 205 3.35 -11.40 4.72
CA SER A 205 2.41 -12.25 3.98
C SER A 205 1.08 -11.56 3.64
N TRP A 206 0.83 -10.35 4.17
CA TRP A 206 -0.37 -9.58 3.88
C TRP A 206 -0.20 -8.72 2.63
N SER A 207 -1.28 -8.41 1.93
CA SER A 207 -1.25 -7.70 0.64
C SER A 207 -0.83 -6.22 0.71
N HIS A 208 -0.79 -5.59 1.89
CA HIS A 208 -0.75 -4.13 2.03
C HIS A 208 0.56 -3.49 1.52
N ALA A 209 1.73 -4.07 1.81
CA ALA A 209 3.01 -3.57 1.28
C ALA A 209 3.10 -3.75 -0.24
N LEU A 210 2.59 -4.87 -0.76
CA LEU A 210 2.49 -5.14 -2.20
C LEU A 210 1.50 -4.18 -2.88
N SER A 211 0.42 -3.82 -2.18
CA SER A 211 -0.54 -2.84 -2.64
C SER A 211 0.09 -1.45 -2.77
N ALA A 212 0.85 -1.00 -1.77
CA ALA A 212 1.62 0.25 -1.86
C ALA A 212 2.56 0.25 -3.07
N PHE A 213 3.21 -0.90 -3.37
CA PHE A 213 4.06 -1.03 -4.56
C PHE A 213 3.29 -0.88 -5.87
N THR A 214 2.18 -1.60 -6.02
CA THR A 214 1.42 -1.55 -7.27
C THR A 214 0.78 -0.17 -7.51
N VAL A 215 0.36 0.51 -6.45
CA VAL A 215 -0.09 1.91 -6.51
C VAL A 215 1.06 2.84 -6.89
N ALA A 216 2.25 2.66 -6.30
CA ALA A 216 3.43 3.46 -6.65
C ALA A 216 3.85 3.25 -8.11
N LEU A 217 3.84 2.00 -8.58
CA LEU A 217 4.14 1.64 -9.96
C LEU A 217 3.13 2.28 -10.94
N PHE A 218 1.84 2.20 -10.61
CA PHE A 218 0.78 2.80 -11.40
C PHE A 218 0.92 4.32 -11.50
N LEU A 219 1.08 5.01 -10.38
CA LEU A 219 1.24 6.46 -10.34
C LEU A 219 2.53 6.92 -11.03
N TRP A 220 3.64 6.19 -10.82
CA TRP A 220 4.91 6.50 -11.47
C TRP A 220 4.82 6.35 -12.98
N TYR A 221 4.21 5.27 -13.46
CA TYR A 221 4.06 5.03 -14.89
C TYR A 221 3.08 6.02 -15.51
N TRP A 222 1.93 6.28 -14.85
CA TRP A 222 0.96 7.28 -15.26
C TRP A 222 1.61 8.65 -15.38
N GLU A 223 2.30 9.10 -14.36
CA GLU A 223 2.93 10.42 -14.28
C GLU A 223 4.04 10.60 -15.32
N ARG A 224 4.84 9.57 -15.57
CA ARG A 224 5.93 9.59 -16.54
C ARG A 224 5.44 9.67 -17.99
N THR A 225 4.27 9.13 -18.30
CA THR A 225 3.76 8.97 -19.67
C THR A 225 2.55 9.83 -19.98
N ARG A 226 1.95 10.52 -19.00
CA ARG A 226 0.71 11.31 -19.17
C ARG A 226 0.82 12.38 -20.25
N LEU A 227 -0.32 12.80 -20.80
CA LEU A 227 -0.54 13.83 -21.81
C LEU A 227 0.00 13.53 -23.23
N HIS A 228 1.03 12.71 -23.37
CA HIS A 228 1.64 12.35 -24.67
C HIS A 228 1.79 10.84 -24.85
N ARG A 229 0.91 10.06 -24.21
CA ARG A 229 0.99 8.61 -24.19
C ARG A 229 0.65 8.01 -25.55
N THR A 230 1.49 7.07 -25.99
CA THR A 230 1.21 6.22 -27.15
C THR A 230 0.16 5.15 -26.82
N THR A 231 -0.46 4.54 -27.82
CA THR A 231 -1.43 3.43 -27.61
C THR A 231 -0.81 2.27 -26.84
N GLY A 232 0.46 1.91 -27.14
CA GLY A 232 1.18 0.88 -26.38
C GLY A 232 1.38 1.26 -24.91
N GLN A 233 1.62 2.54 -24.60
CA GLN A 233 1.73 3.02 -23.22
C GLN A 233 0.36 3.00 -22.51
N TRP A 234 -0.75 3.22 -23.21
CA TRP A 234 -2.10 3.01 -22.65
C TRP A 234 -2.34 1.55 -22.33
N ALA A 235 -1.90 0.62 -23.19
CA ALA A 235 -1.97 -0.81 -22.92
C ALA A 235 -1.19 -1.21 -21.65
N ILE A 236 0.04 -0.72 -21.50
CA ILE A 236 0.85 -1.00 -20.30
C ILE A 236 0.20 -0.40 -19.05
N LEU A 237 -0.34 0.83 -19.15
CA LEU A 237 -1.04 1.45 -18.01
C LEU A 237 -2.25 0.62 -17.58
N GLY A 238 -3.01 0.06 -18.55
CA GLY A 238 -4.13 -0.83 -18.28
C GLY A 238 -3.70 -2.13 -17.58
N LEU A 239 -2.60 -2.76 -18.06
CA LEU A 239 -2.03 -3.95 -17.40
C LEU A 239 -1.60 -3.66 -15.96
N VAL A 240 -0.91 -2.55 -15.73
CA VAL A 240 -0.47 -2.14 -14.37
C VAL A 240 -1.67 -1.81 -13.49
N ALA A 241 -2.70 -1.15 -14.02
CA ALA A 241 -3.94 -0.87 -13.30
C ALA A 241 -4.68 -2.16 -12.90
N GLY A 242 -4.74 -3.15 -13.80
CA GLY A 242 -5.34 -4.44 -13.49
C GLY A 242 -4.52 -5.24 -12.47
N LEU A 243 -3.19 -5.22 -12.54
CA LEU A 243 -2.32 -5.80 -11.51
C LEU A 243 -2.57 -5.14 -10.14
N MET A 244 -2.69 -3.82 -10.09
CA MET A 244 -3.04 -3.06 -8.89
C MET A 244 -4.39 -3.51 -8.31
N GLY A 245 -5.40 -3.74 -9.15
CA GLY A 245 -6.71 -4.29 -8.77
C GLY A 245 -6.63 -5.75 -8.28
N ASN A 246 -5.79 -6.60 -8.91
CA ASN A 246 -5.55 -7.98 -8.47
C ASN A 246 -4.93 -8.05 -7.08
N VAL A 247 -4.08 -7.08 -6.69
CA VAL A 247 -3.41 -7.09 -5.37
C VAL A 247 -4.36 -6.61 -4.28
N TYR A 248 -5.17 -5.59 -4.56
CA TYR A 248 -6.12 -5.08 -3.58
C TYR A 248 -7.28 -4.36 -4.31
N TYR A 249 -8.49 -4.89 -4.21
CA TYR A 249 -9.65 -4.43 -4.99
C TYR A 249 -9.96 -2.93 -4.86
N PRO A 250 -9.91 -2.31 -3.67
CA PRO A 250 -10.18 -0.88 -3.53
C PRO A 250 -9.23 0.02 -4.32
N ASN A 251 -8.06 -0.48 -4.74
CA ASN A 251 -7.13 0.30 -5.56
C ASN A 251 -7.70 0.73 -6.92
N VAL A 252 -8.79 0.12 -7.39
CA VAL A 252 -9.49 0.57 -8.62
C VAL A 252 -9.96 2.02 -8.52
N ILE A 253 -10.09 2.58 -7.32
CA ILE A 253 -10.38 4.00 -7.10
C ILE A 253 -9.31 4.91 -7.74
N LEU A 254 -8.06 4.44 -7.85
CA LEU A 254 -6.98 5.20 -8.50
C LEU A 254 -7.19 5.37 -10.01
N LEU A 255 -8.16 4.67 -10.63
CA LEU A 255 -8.57 4.93 -12.02
C LEU A 255 -9.10 6.36 -12.22
N ILE A 256 -9.36 7.09 -11.13
CA ILE A 256 -9.62 8.54 -11.14
C ILE A 256 -8.50 9.28 -11.94
N PHE A 257 -7.23 8.88 -11.83
CA PHE A 257 -6.13 9.55 -12.52
C PHE A 257 -6.23 9.48 -14.05
N PRO A 258 -6.32 8.30 -14.69
CA PRO A 258 -6.52 8.23 -16.14
C PRO A 258 -7.89 8.76 -16.58
N ALA A 259 -8.92 8.71 -15.74
CA ALA A 259 -10.22 9.31 -16.04
C ALA A 259 -10.12 10.84 -16.11
N LEU A 260 -9.47 11.49 -15.14
CA LEU A 260 -9.22 12.94 -15.16
C LEU A 260 -8.34 13.35 -16.37
N GLU A 261 -7.32 12.55 -16.68
CA GLU A 261 -6.48 12.76 -17.87
C GLU A 261 -7.33 12.66 -19.15
N GLY A 262 -8.20 11.65 -19.25
CA GLY A 262 -9.11 11.47 -20.37
C GLY A 262 -10.02 12.69 -20.57
N VAL A 263 -10.62 13.19 -19.48
CA VAL A 263 -11.42 14.43 -19.51
C VAL A 263 -10.58 15.62 -19.98
N HIS A 264 -9.38 15.77 -19.44
CA HIS A 264 -8.46 16.85 -19.85
C HIS A 264 -8.10 16.79 -21.35
N LEU A 265 -7.94 15.58 -21.91
CA LEU A 265 -7.64 15.37 -23.32
C LEU A 265 -8.85 15.57 -24.25
N LEU A 266 -10.08 15.41 -23.75
CA LEU A 266 -11.32 15.65 -24.51
C LEU A 266 -11.62 17.13 -24.71
N PHE A 267 -11.05 18.02 -23.90
CA PHE A 267 -11.16 19.47 -24.02
C PHE A 267 -9.84 20.08 -24.53
N PRO A 268 -9.37 19.74 -25.75
CA PRO A 268 -8.14 20.31 -26.26
C PRO A 268 -8.30 21.83 -26.43
N ARG A 269 -7.44 22.61 -25.78
CA ARG A 269 -7.18 23.95 -26.26
C ARG A 269 -6.70 23.78 -27.71
N GLN A 270 -7.30 24.50 -28.65
CA GLN A 270 -7.04 24.48 -30.13
C GLN A 270 -5.56 24.71 -30.48
N ARG A 271 -4.65 23.83 -30.12
CA ARG A 271 -3.20 24.02 -30.31
C ARG A 271 -2.58 23.17 -31.41
N ASP A 272 -3.20 22.05 -31.81
CA ASP A 272 -2.49 21.06 -32.65
C ASP A 272 -3.04 20.87 -34.07
N GLY A 273 -3.94 21.74 -34.57
CA GLY A 273 -4.36 21.72 -35.97
C GLY A 273 -5.08 20.43 -36.45
N ASP A 274 -5.14 19.38 -35.63
CA ASP A 274 -5.82 18.13 -35.97
C ASP A 274 -7.34 18.30 -35.95
N PRO A 275 -8.06 17.71 -36.91
CA PRO A 275 -9.52 17.72 -36.92
C PRO A 275 -10.05 17.06 -35.61
N LEU A 276 -11.04 17.67 -34.95
CA LEU A 276 -11.67 17.20 -33.74
C LEU A 276 -12.05 15.70 -33.80
N VAL A 277 -12.52 15.25 -34.97
CA VAL A 277 -12.91 13.84 -35.20
C VAL A 277 -11.73 12.88 -35.05
N VAL A 278 -10.55 13.22 -35.55
CA VAL A 278 -9.33 12.39 -35.45
C VAL A 278 -8.87 12.30 -34.00
N SER A 279 -8.94 13.41 -33.27
CA SER A 279 -8.62 13.43 -31.82
C SER A 279 -9.57 12.56 -31.00
N ILE A 280 -10.87 12.59 -31.28
CA ILE A 280 -11.88 11.76 -30.60
C ILE A 280 -11.66 10.27 -30.91
N GLN A 281 -11.42 9.91 -32.19
CA GLN A 281 -11.18 8.52 -32.58
C GLN A 281 -9.95 7.92 -31.89
N LYS A 282 -8.84 8.69 -31.83
CA LYS A 282 -7.61 8.28 -31.15
C LYS A 282 -7.83 8.13 -29.66
N SER A 283 -8.57 9.04 -29.03
CA SER A 283 -8.90 8.96 -27.62
C SER A 283 -9.79 7.76 -27.30
N ALA A 284 -10.78 7.46 -28.14
CA ALA A 284 -11.65 6.30 -28.00
C ALA A 284 -10.85 4.97 -28.15
N LEU A 285 -9.94 4.90 -29.15
CA LEU A 285 -9.06 3.74 -29.32
C LEU A 285 -8.18 3.53 -28.06
N ASN A 286 -7.54 4.58 -27.56
CA ASN A 286 -6.67 4.51 -26.39
C ASN A 286 -7.45 4.09 -25.13
N CYS A 287 -8.65 4.62 -24.94
CA CYS A 287 -9.54 4.20 -23.85
C CYS A 287 -9.94 2.72 -24.00
N GLY A 288 -10.31 2.29 -25.19
CA GLY A 288 -10.65 0.89 -25.47
C GLY A 288 -9.48 -0.07 -25.19
N VAL A 289 -8.26 0.30 -25.61
CA VAL A 289 -7.04 -0.48 -25.37
C VAL A 289 -6.73 -0.53 -23.86
N PHE A 290 -6.83 0.59 -23.14
CA PHE A 290 -6.65 0.63 -21.69
C PHE A 290 -7.64 -0.29 -20.98
N VAL A 291 -8.93 -0.19 -21.29
CA VAL A 291 -9.99 -1.01 -20.67
C VAL A 291 -9.79 -2.50 -20.99
N ALA A 292 -9.48 -2.84 -22.25
CA ALA A 292 -9.23 -4.21 -22.64
C ALA A 292 -8.04 -4.83 -21.90
N THR A 293 -6.93 -4.11 -21.78
CA THR A 293 -5.74 -4.60 -21.06
C THR A 293 -5.92 -4.61 -19.55
N PHE A 294 -6.70 -3.69 -18.99
CA PHE A 294 -7.11 -3.71 -17.59
C PHE A 294 -7.87 -5.01 -17.27
N PHE A 295 -8.93 -5.34 -18.02
CA PHE A 295 -9.68 -6.57 -17.82
C PHE A 295 -8.87 -7.82 -18.14
N ALA A 296 -7.99 -7.80 -19.15
CA ALA A 296 -7.06 -8.89 -19.43
C ALA A 296 -6.14 -9.18 -18.23
N SER A 297 -5.65 -8.14 -17.56
CA SER A 297 -4.85 -8.30 -16.34
C SER A 297 -5.65 -8.86 -15.16
N LEU A 298 -6.98 -8.68 -15.11
CA LEU A 298 -7.86 -9.23 -14.08
C LEU A 298 -8.29 -10.69 -14.31
N ILE A 299 -7.90 -11.29 -15.43
CA ILE A 299 -8.26 -12.69 -15.75
C ILE A 299 -7.94 -13.67 -14.60
N PRO A 300 -6.77 -13.60 -13.91
CA PRO A 300 -6.50 -14.50 -12.78
C PRO A 300 -7.54 -14.36 -11.65
N THR A 301 -7.96 -13.14 -11.33
CA THR A 301 -9.04 -12.92 -10.36
C THR A 301 -10.35 -13.53 -10.84
N PHE A 302 -10.78 -13.29 -12.08
CA PHE A 302 -12.03 -13.84 -12.60
C PHE A 302 -12.05 -15.35 -12.61
N ILE A 303 -10.94 -16.01 -13.01
CA ILE A 303 -10.82 -17.48 -13.01
C ILE A 303 -10.90 -18.02 -11.59
N THR A 304 -10.14 -17.47 -10.65
CA THR A 304 -10.15 -17.96 -9.26
C THR A 304 -11.51 -17.76 -8.61
N ARG A 305 -12.19 -16.63 -8.84
CA ARG A 305 -13.55 -16.41 -8.35
C ARG A 305 -14.56 -17.34 -8.96
N TRP A 306 -14.48 -17.57 -10.27
CA TRP A 306 -15.34 -18.54 -10.95
C TRP A 306 -15.21 -19.94 -10.33
N ILE A 307 -13.99 -20.41 -10.10
CA ILE A 307 -13.74 -21.76 -9.55
C ILE A 307 -14.24 -21.82 -8.10
N ILE A 308 -13.88 -20.86 -7.25
CA ILE A 308 -14.15 -20.91 -5.81
C ILE A 308 -15.63 -20.61 -5.52
N TYR A 309 -16.25 -19.63 -6.20
CA TYR A 309 -17.61 -19.15 -5.89
C TYR A 309 -18.65 -19.48 -6.94
N GLY A 310 -18.25 -19.95 -8.12
CA GLY A 310 -19.14 -20.19 -9.26
C GLY A 310 -19.54 -18.94 -10.03
N SER A 311 -18.94 -17.78 -9.72
CA SER A 311 -19.16 -16.51 -10.42
C SER A 311 -17.87 -15.68 -10.45
N PRO A 312 -17.49 -15.09 -11.59
CA PRO A 312 -16.27 -14.28 -11.69
C PRO A 312 -16.36 -12.95 -10.94
N PHE A 313 -17.57 -12.52 -10.55
CA PHE A 313 -17.83 -11.25 -9.87
C PHE A 313 -18.10 -11.43 -8.37
N GLU A 314 -18.19 -12.64 -7.87
CA GLU A 314 -18.31 -12.93 -6.44
C GLU A 314 -16.94 -12.75 -5.77
N THR A 315 -16.89 -11.93 -4.72
CA THR A 315 -15.62 -11.61 -4.05
C THR A 315 -15.38 -12.41 -2.76
N GLY A 316 -16.44 -13.01 -2.20
CA GLY A 316 -16.41 -13.62 -0.86
C GLY A 316 -16.47 -12.61 0.28
N TYR A 317 -16.37 -11.31 0.00
CA TYR A 317 -16.63 -10.25 0.97
C TYR A 317 -18.13 -9.97 1.08
N PRO A 318 -18.58 -9.32 2.19
CA PRO A 318 -19.97 -8.86 2.29
C PRO A 318 -20.38 -8.07 1.04
N ALA A 319 -21.60 -8.33 0.55
CA ALA A 319 -22.07 -7.68 -0.66
C ALA A 319 -22.02 -6.15 -0.51
N ILE A 320 -21.46 -5.45 -1.51
CA ILE A 320 -21.29 -3.98 -1.48
C ILE A 320 -22.61 -3.26 -1.21
N SER A 321 -23.74 -3.82 -1.63
CA SER A 321 -25.07 -3.28 -1.37
C SER A 321 -25.47 -3.27 0.10
N THR A 322 -24.82 -4.07 0.95
CA THR A 322 -25.11 -4.16 2.40
C THR A 322 -24.23 -3.24 3.25
N TRP A 323 -23.32 -2.48 2.62
CA TRP A 323 -22.42 -1.58 3.32
C TRP A 323 -23.14 -0.30 3.81
N ASN A 324 -22.55 0.37 4.79
CA ASN A 324 -23.13 1.55 5.45
C ASN A 324 -23.00 2.85 4.62
N TRP A 325 -23.40 2.82 3.34
CA TRP A 325 -23.26 3.96 2.43
C TRP A 325 -23.98 5.24 2.87
N THR A 326 -25.11 5.11 3.55
CA THR A 326 -25.91 6.25 4.03
C THR A 326 -25.49 6.76 5.39
N SER A 327 -24.72 5.96 6.15
CA SER A 327 -24.23 6.30 7.50
C SER A 327 -22.78 5.86 7.72
N PRO A 328 -21.83 6.31 6.89
CA PRO A 328 -20.42 5.91 7.01
C PRO A 328 -19.82 6.44 8.31
N VAL A 329 -18.86 5.70 8.87
CA VAL A 329 -18.22 6.04 10.16
C VAL A 329 -17.10 7.07 9.99
N LEU A 330 -17.40 8.21 9.38
CA LEU A 330 -16.43 9.22 8.95
C LEU A 330 -15.46 9.68 10.05
N LEU A 331 -15.93 9.99 11.24
CA LEU A 331 -15.05 10.42 12.32
C LEU A 331 -14.32 9.27 13.01
N LYS A 332 -14.97 8.11 13.14
CA LYS A 332 -14.36 6.94 13.79
C LYS A 332 -13.15 6.44 13.00
N ILE A 333 -13.25 6.31 11.69
CA ILE A 333 -12.14 5.85 10.86
C ILE A 333 -10.90 6.76 10.95
N LEU A 334 -11.07 8.05 11.29
CA LEU A 334 -9.96 8.99 11.48
C LEU A 334 -9.40 8.97 12.91
N PHE A 335 -10.26 8.98 13.93
CA PHE A 335 -9.90 9.35 15.29
C PHE A 335 -10.22 8.29 16.36
N SER A 336 -10.79 7.13 16.00
CA SER A 336 -11.10 6.09 16.97
C SER A 336 -9.84 5.56 17.65
N ALA A 337 -10.00 5.14 18.91
CA ALA A 337 -9.02 4.30 19.60
C ALA A 337 -8.93 2.88 18.97
N ASP A 338 -10.00 2.45 18.28
CA ASP A 338 -10.05 1.23 17.50
C ASP A 338 -9.54 1.50 16.06
N HIS A 339 -8.23 1.43 15.85
CA HIS A 339 -7.53 1.54 14.56
C HIS A 339 -7.83 2.80 13.73
N GLY A 340 -8.11 3.94 14.36
CA GLY A 340 -8.29 5.21 13.65
C GLY A 340 -7.01 5.63 12.91
N MET A 341 -7.16 6.10 11.66
CA MET A 341 -6.03 6.43 10.78
C MET A 341 -5.09 7.49 11.39
N PHE A 342 -5.64 8.56 11.95
CA PHE A 342 -4.85 9.65 12.51
C PHE A 342 -4.43 9.41 13.96
N SER A 343 -5.27 8.75 14.74
CA SER A 343 -4.96 8.45 16.13
C SER A 343 -3.80 7.46 16.26
N TRP A 344 -3.71 6.48 15.36
CA TRP A 344 -2.63 5.50 15.37
C TRP A 344 -1.37 5.99 14.62
N THR A 345 -1.55 6.73 13.53
CA THR A 345 -0.46 7.19 12.66
C THR A 345 -0.56 8.70 12.37
N PRO A 346 -0.28 9.56 13.36
CA PRO A 346 -0.53 11.00 13.29
C PRO A 346 0.26 11.73 12.18
N VAL A 347 1.35 11.15 11.67
CA VAL A 347 2.07 11.70 10.50
C VAL A 347 1.16 11.86 9.28
N LEU A 348 0.11 11.04 9.15
CA LEU A 348 -0.82 11.10 8.03
C LEU A 348 -1.68 12.37 8.05
N ILE A 349 -1.86 13.02 9.21
CA ILE A 349 -2.50 14.35 9.27
C ILE A 349 -1.69 15.33 8.42
N LEU A 350 -0.36 15.37 8.61
CA LEU A 350 0.53 16.26 7.86
C LEU A 350 0.50 15.95 6.35
N ALA A 351 0.46 14.67 6.00
CA ALA A 351 0.36 14.24 4.62
C ALA A 351 -0.95 14.68 3.96
N VAL A 352 -2.09 14.48 4.62
CA VAL A 352 -3.42 14.85 4.11
C VAL A 352 -3.55 16.37 3.98
N VAL A 353 -3.07 17.15 4.96
CA VAL A 353 -3.01 18.63 4.89
C VAL A 353 -2.18 19.11 3.69
N GLY A 354 -1.18 18.35 3.28
CA GLY A 354 -0.36 18.66 2.12
C GLY A 354 -1.04 18.42 0.75
N LEU A 355 -2.08 17.58 0.67
CA LEU A 355 -2.73 17.26 -0.60
C LEU A 355 -3.34 18.47 -1.33
N PRO A 356 -4.08 19.39 -0.68
CA PRO A 356 -4.54 20.61 -1.31
C PRO A 356 -3.41 21.53 -1.80
N ILE A 357 -2.24 21.49 -1.14
CA ILE A 357 -1.06 22.23 -1.56
C ILE A 357 -0.49 21.64 -2.86
N LEU A 358 -0.52 20.32 -3.02
CA LEU A 358 -0.10 19.64 -4.24
C LEU A 358 -0.90 20.09 -5.47
N VAL A 359 -2.19 20.43 -5.32
CA VAL A 359 -3.04 20.96 -6.41
C VAL A 359 -2.43 22.25 -7.03
N LYS A 360 -1.82 23.10 -6.19
CA LYS A 360 -1.14 24.33 -6.68
C LYS A 360 0.19 24.04 -7.38
N THR A 361 0.77 22.88 -7.18
CA THR A 361 2.04 22.47 -7.79
C THR A 361 1.79 21.79 -9.14
N ASP A 362 0.87 20.85 -9.17
CA ASP A 362 0.40 20.19 -10.39
C ASP A 362 -1.08 19.86 -10.22
N THR A 363 -1.93 20.52 -10.98
CA THR A 363 -3.39 20.44 -10.83
C THR A 363 -3.91 19.01 -11.04
N LEU A 364 -3.44 18.31 -12.07
CA LEU A 364 -3.96 16.98 -12.41
C LEU A 364 -3.53 15.95 -11.36
N LEU A 365 -2.27 15.96 -10.95
CA LEU A 365 -1.74 15.09 -9.89
C LEU A 365 -2.40 15.42 -8.55
N GLY A 366 -2.52 16.70 -8.20
CA GLY A 366 -3.08 17.15 -6.93
C GLY A 366 -4.57 16.86 -6.81
N VAL A 367 -5.37 17.21 -7.83
CA VAL A 367 -6.81 16.90 -7.84
C VAL A 367 -7.04 15.39 -7.83
N GLY A 368 -6.29 14.63 -8.63
CA GLY A 368 -6.34 13.16 -8.61
C GLY A 368 -6.04 12.58 -7.23
N SER A 369 -5.02 13.12 -6.54
CA SER A 369 -4.65 12.68 -5.18
C SER A 369 -5.72 13.00 -4.15
N VAL A 370 -6.29 14.21 -4.18
CA VAL A 370 -7.38 14.63 -3.27
C VAL A 370 -8.62 13.78 -3.49
N LEU A 371 -9.06 13.64 -4.74
CA LEU A 371 -10.26 12.85 -5.06
C LEU A 371 -10.08 11.37 -4.72
N THR A 372 -8.89 10.80 -4.99
CA THR A 372 -8.58 9.43 -4.62
C THR A 372 -8.62 9.25 -3.11
N PHE A 373 -8.01 10.15 -2.34
CA PHE A 373 -8.07 10.08 -0.88
C PHE A 373 -9.50 10.18 -0.37
N LEU A 374 -10.29 11.12 -0.84
CA LEU A 374 -11.67 11.30 -0.40
C LEU A 374 -12.56 10.11 -0.78
N ALA A 375 -12.43 9.58 -2.00
CA ALA A 375 -13.19 8.42 -2.44
C ALA A 375 -12.80 7.16 -1.65
N PHE A 376 -11.50 6.95 -1.42
CA PHE A 376 -10.98 5.83 -0.64
C PHE A 376 -11.43 5.92 0.83
N TYR A 377 -11.35 7.11 1.42
CA TYR A 377 -11.82 7.39 2.76
C TYR A 377 -13.30 7.07 2.93
N TYR A 378 -14.16 7.57 2.02
CA TYR A 378 -15.58 7.29 2.05
C TYR A 378 -15.88 5.79 1.85
N PHE A 379 -15.17 5.14 0.92
CA PHE A 379 -15.32 3.72 0.63
C PHE A 379 -15.02 2.87 1.87
N ILE A 380 -13.88 3.09 2.54
CA ILE A 380 -13.51 2.33 3.74
C ILE A 380 -14.40 2.72 4.93
N ALA A 381 -14.81 3.98 5.08
CA ALA A 381 -15.73 4.40 6.13
C ALA A 381 -17.13 3.77 6.01
N SER A 382 -17.50 3.32 4.81
CA SER A 382 -18.76 2.61 4.55
C SER A 382 -18.64 1.09 4.77
N TYR A 383 -17.41 0.54 4.81
CA TYR A 383 -17.17 -0.88 4.97
C TYR A 383 -17.50 -1.33 6.40
N PRO A 384 -18.24 -2.45 6.63
CA PRO A 384 -18.59 -2.91 7.97
C PRO A 384 -17.38 -3.09 8.90
N ASP A 385 -16.32 -3.73 8.41
CA ASP A 385 -15.09 -4.00 9.18
C ASP A 385 -14.03 -2.90 8.96
N TRP A 386 -14.44 -1.64 8.94
CA TRP A 386 -13.60 -0.46 8.67
C TRP A 386 -12.36 -0.37 9.55
N ALA A 387 -12.39 -0.92 10.77
CA ALA A 387 -11.26 -0.94 11.69
C ALA A 387 -10.19 -1.97 11.29
N GLY A 388 -10.52 -2.95 10.44
CA GLY A 388 -9.58 -3.94 9.95
C GLY A 388 -9.24 -5.04 10.96
N ILE A 389 -10.11 -5.27 11.94
CA ILE A 389 -10.10 -6.33 12.93
C ILE A 389 -8.81 -6.29 13.78
N SER A 390 -7.80 -7.12 13.49
CA SER A 390 -6.53 -7.21 14.24
C SER A 390 -5.36 -6.62 13.46
N SER A 391 -5.46 -5.34 13.08
CA SER A 391 -4.44 -4.62 12.32
C SER A 391 -3.64 -3.63 13.18
N PHE A 392 -2.50 -3.16 12.69
CA PHE A 392 -1.85 -1.98 13.25
C PHE A 392 -2.34 -0.74 12.52
N GLY A 393 -3.01 0.14 13.22
CA GLY A 393 -3.66 1.32 12.64
C GLY A 393 -4.68 0.95 11.55
N ASN A 394 -5.11 1.89 10.73
CA ASN A 394 -6.00 1.56 9.63
C ASN A 394 -5.20 1.07 8.40
N ARG A 395 -5.02 -0.24 8.32
CA ARG A 395 -4.22 -0.93 7.29
C ARG A 395 -4.66 -0.66 5.85
N PHE A 396 -5.93 -0.35 5.66
CA PHE A 396 -6.48 -0.14 4.32
C PHE A 396 -5.83 1.04 3.61
N PHE A 397 -5.43 2.08 4.35
CA PHE A 397 -4.77 3.27 3.79
C PHE A 397 -3.28 3.09 3.45
N VAL A 398 -2.66 1.96 3.76
CA VAL A 398 -1.27 1.66 3.37
C VAL A 398 -1.08 1.72 1.85
N SER A 399 -2.11 1.36 1.08
CA SER A 399 -2.14 1.51 -0.38
C SER A 399 -1.81 2.94 -0.84
N LEU A 400 -2.23 3.95 -0.08
CA LEU A 400 -2.07 5.36 -0.44
C LEU A 400 -0.70 5.94 -0.01
N THR A 401 0.26 5.11 0.43
CA THR A 401 1.62 5.53 0.79
C THR A 401 2.25 6.50 -0.23
N PRO A 402 2.19 6.27 -1.56
CA PRO A 402 2.75 7.22 -2.53
C PRO A 402 2.06 8.59 -2.50
N ILE A 403 0.75 8.63 -2.32
CA ILE A 403 -0.04 9.86 -2.22
C ILE A 403 0.32 10.61 -0.93
N PHE A 404 0.50 9.90 0.19
CA PHE A 404 0.92 10.52 1.45
C PHE A 404 2.34 11.09 1.39
N ILE A 405 3.27 10.42 0.70
CA ILE A 405 4.63 10.96 0.47
C ILE A 405 4.55 12.27 -0.33
N LEU A 406 3.74 12.31 -1.39
CA LEU A 406 3.55 13.52 -2.20
C LEU A 406 2.91 14.66 -1.38
N GLY A 407 1.90 14.35 -0.57
CA GLY A 407 1.25 15.32 0.30
C GLY A 407 2.22 15.90 1.34
N LEU A 408 2.96 15.05 2.05
CA LEU A 408 3.94 15.51 3.03
C LEU A 408 5.06 16.32 2.38
N ALA A 409 5.56 15.89 1.21
CA ALA A 409 6.57 16.65 0.46
C ALA A 409 6.06 18.04 0.03
N ALA A 410 4.78 18.14 -0.37
CA ALA A 410 4.15 19.41 -0.71
C ALA A 410 4.03 20.33 0.51
N LEU A 411 3.63 19.80 1.67
CA LEU A 411 3.57 20.54 2.93
C LEU A 411 4.95 21.07 3.34
N LEU A 412 5.96 20.20 3.35
CA LEU A 412 7.34 20.57 3.68
C LEU A 412 7.90 21.61 2.72
N SER A 413 7.60 21.51 1.43
CA SER A 413 8.01 22.50 0.43
C SER A 413 7.33 23.86 0.65
N SER A 414 6.04 23.87 0.99
CA SER A 414 5.33 25.10 1.36
C SER A 414 5.93 25.73 2.61
N PHE A 415 6.25 24.93 3.62
CA PHE A 415 6.90 25.36 4.84
C PHE A 415 8.30 25.94 4.58
N ALA A 416 9.10 25.32 3.69
CA ALA A 416 10.40 25.81 3.28
C ALA A 416 10.31 27.18 2.59
N LYS A 417 9.31 27.37 1.72
CA LYS A 417 9.03 28.67 1.08
C LYS A 417 8.66 29.75 2.10
N TRP A 418 7.82 29.41 3.07
CA TRP A 418 7.45 30.33 4.15
C TRP A 418 8.65 30.76 5.01
N LEU A 419 9.58 29.84 5.32
CA LEU A 419 10.81 30.12 6.07
C LEU A 419 11.91 30.79 5.22
N GLY A 420 11.72 30.90 3.90
CA GLY A 420 12.70 31.44 2.95
C GLY A 420 13.94 30.55 2.72
N ARG A 421 14.07 29.39 3.38
CA ARG A 421 15.23 28.47 3.25
C ARG A 421 14.85 27.02 3.52
N THR A 422 15.20 26.13 2.60
CA THR A 422 15.03 24.69 2.73
C THR A 422 15.77 24.10 3.93
N THR A 423 17.00 24.56 4.18
CA THR A 423 17.79 24.09 5.31
C THR A 423 17.14 24.37 6.67
N ARG A 424 16.46 25.52 6.83
CA ARG A 424 15.68 25.81 8.05
C ARG A 424 14.47 24.90 8.18
N ALA A 425 13.75 24.66 7.07
CA ALA A 425 12.62 23.76 7.08
C ALA A 425 13.03 22.34 7.47
N VAL A 426 14.12 21.84 6.92
CA VAL A 426 14.69 20.52 7.26
C VAL A 426 15.09 20.47 8.73
N ALA A 427 15.78 21.50 9.25
CA ALA A 427 16.22 21.56 10.64
C ALA A 427 15.07 21.53 11.66
N ILE A 428 13.89 22.08 11.29
CA ILE A 428 12.70 22.09 12.15
C ILE A 428 11.88 20.80 11.94
N ALA A 429 11.70 20.37 10.68
CA ALA A 429 10.85 19.21 10.37
C ALA A 429 11.51 17.87 10.78
N CYS A 430 12.86 17.78 10.72
CA CYS A 430 13.58 16.55 11.07
C CYS A 430 13.30 16.10 12.52
N PRO A 431 13.47 16.92 13.58
CA PRO A 431 13.14 16.48 14.94
C PRO A 431 11.65 16.17 15.12
N VAL A 432 10.73 16.90 14.48
CA VAL A 432 9.30 16.62 14.56
C VAL A 432 8.99 15.25 13.97
N LEU A 433 9.51 14.94 12.78
CA LEU A 433 9.32 13.63 12.16
C LEU A 433 10.07 12.53 12.94
N ALA A 434 11.24 12.81 13.51
CA ALA A 434 11.93 11.85 14.38
C ALA A 434 11.08 11.48 15.61
N LEU A 435 10.42 12.45 16.25
CA LEU A 435 9.48 12.19 17.35
C LEU A 435 8.29 11.34 16.91
N LEU A 436 7.71 11.63 15.72
CA LEU A 436 6.62 10.83 15.18
C LEU A 436 7.06 9.40 14.81
N ILE A 437 8.30 9.22 14.33
CA ILE A 437 8.89 7.92 14.07
C ILE A 437 9.09 7.15 15.38
N LEU A 438 9.70 7.77 16.39
CA LEU A 438 9.90 7.14 17.71
C LEU A 438 8.58 6.75 18.37
N TRP A 439 7.57 7.64 18.27
CA TRP A 439 6.22 7.33 18.72
C TRP A 439 5.67 6.08 18.02
N ASN A 440 5.74 6.04 16.70
CA ASN A 440 5.19 4.94 15.90
C ASN A 440 5.94 3.62 16.14
N VAL A 441 7.28 3.67 16.20
CA VAL A 441 8.10 2.47 16.45
C VAL A 441 7.80 1.87 17.84
N GLY A 442 7.71 2.70 18.89
CA GLY A 442 7.32 2.22 20.22
C GLY A 442 5.87 1.71 20.25
N PHE A 443 4.97 2.29 19.46
CA PHE A 443 3.60 1.80 19.36
C PHE A 443 3.50 0.48 18.58
N ILE A 444 4.28 0.32 17.51
CA ILE A 444 4.43 -0.97 16.79
C ILE A 444 4.97 -2.04 17.75
N PHE A 445 5.96 -1.70 18.59
CA PHE A 445 6.50 -2.59 19.59
C PHE A 445 5.40 -3.05 20.58
N GLN A 446 4.62 -2.10 21.13
CA GLN A 446 3.53 -2.43 22.05
C GLN A 446 2.47 -3.34 21.39
N TRP A 447 2.12 -3.07 20.15
CA TRP A 447 1.15 -3.88 19.40
C TRP A 447 1.69 -5.28 19.10
N GLY A 448 2.94 -5.37 18.67
CA GLY A 448 3.60 -6.62 18.31
C GLY A 448 3.94 -7.53 19.51
N THR A 449 3.97 -6.99 20.74
CA THR A 449 4.21 -7.72 22.00
C THR A 449 2.98 -7.75 22.89
N HIS A 450 1.79 -7.56 22.36
CA HIS A 450 0.48 -7.61 23.02
C HIS A 450 0.34 -6.72 24.28
N MET A 451 1.18 -5.68 24.41
CA MET A 451 1.04 -4.69 25.50
C MET A 451 -0.23 -3.83 25.31
N VAL A 452 -0.73 -3.73 24.09
CA VAL A 452 -2.03 -3.18 23.72
C VAL A 452 -2.83 -4.25 22.96
N PRO A 453 -4.17 -4.27 23.04
CA PRO A 453 -4.97 -5.28 22.38
C PRO A 453 -4.82 -5.18 20.85
N ALA A 454 -4.78 -6.33 20.19
CA ALA A 454 -4.75 -6.41 18.73
C ALA A 454 -6.14 -6.16 18.09
N ARG A 455 -7.21 -6.27 18.87
CA ARG A 455 -8.61 -6.06 18.45
C ARG A 455 -9.31 -5.11 19.40
N GLY A 456 -10.18 -4.23 18.84
CA GLY A 456 -10.98 -3.29 19.60
C GLY A 456 -10.22 -2.07 20.09
N GLU A 457 -10.86 -1.32 20.97
CA GLU A 457 -10.34 -0.02 21.42
C GLU A 457 -9.17 -0.16 22.38
N ILE A 458 -8.11 0.60 22.12
CA ILE A 458 -6.97 0.72 23.07
C ILE A 458 -7.26 1.76 24.15
N SER A 459 -6.74 1.50 25.36
CA SER A 459 -6.69 2.51 26.41
C SER A 459 -5.50 3.46 26.16
N TRP A 460 -5.77 4.70 25.80
CA TRP A 460 -4.72 5.71 25.57
C TRP A 460 -3.84 5.96 26.80
N SER A 461 -4.40 5.97 27.98
CA SER A 461 -3.62 6.14 29.23
C SER A 461 -2.63 4.99 29.43
N ARG A 462 -3.06 3.75 29.20
CA ARG A 462 -2.21 2.56 29.28
C ARG A 462 -1.15 2.59 28.17
N MET A 463 -1.53 2.90 26.95
CA MET A 463 -0.61 2.99 25.81
C MET A 463 0.47 4.05 26.04
N ILE A 464 0.11 5.24 26.56
CA ILE A 464 1.06 6.31 26.90
C ILE A 464 1.98 5.87 28.04
N HIS A 465 1.45 5.25 29.10
CA HIS A 465 2.26 4.69 30.17
C HIS A 465 3.28 3.69 29.63
N ASN A 466 2.81 2.72 28.84
CA ASN A 466 3.67 1.73 28.22
C ASN A 466 4.76 2.38 27.35
N GLN A 467 4.41 3.42 26.54
CA GLN A 467 5.33 4.10 25.65
C GLN A 467 6.55 4.68 26.36
N PHE A 468 6.35 5.25 27.56
CA PHE A 468 7.39 5.96 28.27
C PHE A 468 8.00 5.17 29.46
N VAL A 469 7.35 4.12 29.93
CA VAL A 469 7.81 3.31 31.06
C VAL A 469 8.15 1.89 30.62
N GLU A 470 7.19 1.12 30.09
CA GLU A 470 7.38 -0.31 29.84
C GLU A 470 8.24 -0.58 28.60
N VAL A 471 8.02 0.16 27.50
CA VAL A 471 8.79 -0.02 26.26
C VAL A 471 10.29 0.20 26.51
N PRO A 472 10.76 1.28 27.17
CA PRO A 472 12.18 1.45 27.48
C PRO A 472 12.80 0.35 28.32
N LEU A 473 12.00 -0.28 29.22
CA LEU A 473 12.48 -1.37 30.09
C LEU A 473 12.60 -2.70 29.32
N ARG A 474 11.70 -2.96 28.38
CA ARG A 474 11.59 -4.25 27.68
C ARG A 474 12.30 -4.29 26.33
N VAL A 475 12.43 -3.15 25.64
CA VAL A 475 12.86 -3.10 24.24
C VAL A 475 14.21 -3.76 24.00
N THR A 476 15.18 -3.59 24.92
CA THR A 476 16.52 -4.20 24.77
C THR A 476 16.45 -5.71 24.83
N HIS A 477 15.74 -6.25 25.81
CA HIS A 477 15.59 -7.70 25.99
C HIS A 477 14.78 -8.33 24.85
N ASP A 478 13.65 -7.71 24.48
CA ASP A 478 12.75 -8.24 23.45
C ASP A 478 13.40 -8.14 22.06
N CYS A 479 14.18 -7.08 21.77
CA CYS A 479 15.00 -7.01 20.56
C CYS A 479 16.09 -8.08 20.54
N GLU A 480 16.80 -8.32 21.64
CA GLU A 480 17.78 -9.41 21.72
C GLU A 480 17.10 -10.75 21.43
N THR A 481 15.96 -11.02 22.06
CA THR A 481 15.20 -12.26 21.84
C THR A 481 14.72 -12.38 20.40
N TYR A 482 14.25 -11.29 19.79
CA TYR A 482 13.81 -11.25 18.40
C TYR A 482 14.94 -11.62 17.42
N PHE A 483 16.19 -11.16 17.65
CA PHE A 483 17.30 -11.47 16.77
C PHE A 483 18.00 -12.79 17.06
N THR A 484 18.01 -13.25 18.30
CA THR A 484 18.74 -14.47 18.72
C THR A 484 17.85 -15.70 18.89
N ARG A 485 16.59 -15.52 19.30
CA ARG A 485 15.62 -16.57 19.63
C ARG A 485 14.23 -16.30 19.09
N ARG A 486 14.17 -15.79 17.85
CA ARG A 486 12.89 -15.39 17.21
C ARG A 486 11.82 -16.48 17.26
N GLY A 487 12.19 -17.74 17.07
CA GLY A 487 11.23 -18.87 17.12
C GLY A 487 10.51 -18.96 18.45
N GLU A 488 11.24 -18.82 19.58
CA GLU A 488 10.63 -18.83 20.92
C GLU A 488 9.68 -17.64 21.12
N MET A 489 10.08 -16.46 20.68
CA MET A 489 9.24 -15.26 20.75
C MET A 489 7.94 -15.43 19.94
N MET A 490 8.04 -16.01 18.72
CA MET A 490 6.86 -16.24 17.88
C MET A 490 5.93 -17.29 18.50
N LEU A 491 6.45 -18.33 19.13
CA LEU A 491 5.63 -19.33 19.86
C LEU A 491 4.91 -18.70 21.07
N HIS A 492 5.58 -17.81 21.80
CA HIS A 492 4.96 -17.10 22.91
C HIS A 492 3.82 -16.19 22.46
N ILE A 493 4.03 -15.39 21.38
CA ILE A 493 2.98 -14.56 20.78
C ILE A 493 1.81 -15.42 20.29
N GLU A 494 2.08 -16.58 19.68
CA GLU A 494 1.06 -17.50 19.21
C GLU A 494 0.21 -18.05 20.37
N GLN A 495 0.84 -18.39 21.50
CA GLN A 495 0.12 -18.86 22.69
C GLN A 495 -0.79 -17.76 23.25
N GLU A 496 -0.32 -16.53 23.31
CA GLU A 496 -1.16 -15.39 23.72
C GLU A 496 -2.35 -15.17 22.76
N ASP A 497 -2.15 -15.35 21.44
CA ASP A 497 -3.24 -15.27 20.46
C ASP A 497 -4.30 -16.37 20.68
N ILE A 498 -3.89 -17.59 21.04
CA ILE A 498 -4.77 -18.72 21.37
C ILE A 498 -5.58 -18.41 22.62
N ASP A 499 -4.91 -18.04 23.73
CA ASP A 499 -5.54 -17.72 25.01
C ASP A 499 -6.59 -16.61 24.86
N HIS A 500 -6.29 -15.59 24.04
CA HIS A 500 -7.25 -14.53 23.74
C HIS A 500 -8.46 -15.00 22.93
N GLN A 501 -8.32 -15.97 22.04
CA GLN A 501 -9.43 -16.53 21.26
C GLN A 501 -10.35 -17.39 22.12
N GLU A 502 -9.82 -18.21 23.02
CA GLU A 502 -10.62 -19.02 23.95
C GLU A 502 -11.49 -18.14 24.84
N ILE A 503 -10.93 -17.04 25.37
CA ILE A 503 -11.66 -16.11 26.25
C ILE A 503 -12.81 -15.39 25.52
N HIS A 504 -12.68 -15.15 24.20
CA HIS A 504 -13.66 -14.38 23.41
C HIS A 504 -14.59 -15.28 22.59
N GLY A 505 -14.16 -16.47 22.20
CA GLY A 505 -14.98 -17.46 21.47
C GLY A 505 -16.18 -17.97 22.26
N ASP A 506 -16.07 -18.05 23.59
CA ASP A 506 -17.17 -18.41 24.50
C ASP A 506 -18.25 -17.32 24.64
N ARG A 507 -18.04 -16.11 24.08
CA ARG A 507 -19.01 -15.00 24.13
C ARG A 507 -19.78 -14.79 22.82
N GLU A 508 -19.39 -15.45 21.73
CA GLU A 508 -20.05 -15.36 20.42
C GLU A 508 -20.86 -16.63 20.04
N ASN A 509 -20.91 -17.65 20.93
CA ASN A 509 -21.82 -18.79 20.91
C ASN A 509 -22.92 -18.60 21.97
#